data_4beee6908a7144a7af4b2fcdc5c8bca0
#
_entry.id   4beee6908a7144a7af4b2fcdc5c8bca0
#
_cell.length_a   1.000
_cell.length_b   1.000
_cell.length_c   1.000
_cell.angle_alpha   90.00
_cell.angle_beta   90.00
_cell.angle_gamma   90.00
#
_symmetry.space_group_name_H-M   'P 1'
#
loop_
_entity.id
_entity.type
_entity.pdbx_description
1 polymer ?
#
loop_
_entity_poly.entity_id
_entity_poly.type
_entity_poly.pdbx_seq_one_letter_code
_entity_poly.pdbx_strand_id
1 'polypeptide(L)'
;MKRIPFVLLALLLSGVACSDDSEGPKKEGESDPVTLTLSDPNATEETKALYSNLWAIQSKGFMFGHHDDLMYGRTWYGTEGGSDTKAVCGDYPAVYSFDCAEHIDARHASDPDAQALRLRCCREAYDRGMVLTSCIHINNPLTGGDSWDNSSNRVAAEILTEGSATNRTFKEWLDRLADIAHNLRGSDGKLIPVIFRPFHEHTQTWSWWGASCTTTEEFVNLWKFTVKYLRDTKGVHNFIYAISPQMDSAKTVDDFYFRWPGDEWVDFVGMDCYQGINNAVFVTNLKAISKVSLAKLKPCGVTETGVEGFTATDYWTTNIHAPLTGRRVSMVVTWRNKYDPMESGTHYFSVFPGHPSERDFVKMYNQENSFFCSDLPDMYTPAENVTVL
;
A
#
# COMPACT_ATOMS: atom_id res chain seq x y z
N MET A 1 15.69 12.01 -32.24
CA MET A 1 15.43 11.59 -33.61
C MET A 1 16.52 10.62 -34.05
N LYS A 2 16.26 9.32 -34.03
CA LYS A 2 17.08 8.30 -34.70
C LYS A 2 16.12 7.34 -35.40
N ARG A 3 16.12 7.37 -36.71
CA ARG A 3 15.33 6.47 -37.61
C ARG A 3 16.14 5.20 -37.83
N ILE A 4 15.50 4.03 -37.68
CA ILE A 4 16.01 2.73 -38.14
C ILE A 4 15.07 2.21 -39.22
N PRO A 5 15.55 1.68 -40.36
CA PRO A 5 14.72 1.33 -41.49
C PRO A 5 14.07 -0.05 -41.34
N PHE A 6 12.83 -0.13 -41.73
CA PHE A 6 12.03 -1.34 -41.89
C PHE A 6 12.53 -2.17 -43.09
N VAL A 7 12.72 -3.46 -42.85
CA VAL A 7 12.82 -4.48 -43.91
C VAL A 7 11.53 -5.26 -43.93
N LEU A 8 10.81 -5.13 -45.06
CA LEU A 8 9.57 -5.85 -45.36
C LEU A 8 9.95 -7.26 -45.88
N LEU A 9 9.43 -8.32 -45.27
CA LEU A 9 9.43 -9.67 -45.81
C LEU A 9 7.99 -10.15 -45.92
N ALA A 10 7.49 -10.22 -47.15
CA ALA A 10 6.18 -10.75 -47.48
C ALA A 10 6.26 -12.27 -47.64
N LEU A 11 5.44 -13.04 -46.98
CA LEU A 11 5.15 -14.44 -47.25
C LEU A 11 3.63 -14.60 -47.41
N LEU A 12 3.26 -14.92 -48.65
CA LEU A 12 1.92 -15.39 -49.01
C LEU A 12 1.76 -16.86 -48.62
N LEU A 13 0.67 -17.21 -47.94
CA LEU A 13 0.11 -18.57 -48.01
C LEU A 13 -1.41 -18.52 -47.83
N SER A 14 -2.03 -19.23 -48.71
CA SER A 14 -3.41 -19.42 -49.07
C SER A 14 -4.32 -20.01 -47.97
N GLY A 15 -5.58 -19.61 -48.01
CA GLY A 15 -6.63 -19.84 -47.05
C GLY A 15 -7.21 -21.24 -47.00
N VAL A 16 -7.97 -21.45 -45.89
CA VAL A 16 -9.19 -22.26 -45.86
C VAL A 16 -10.19 -21.49 -44.98
N ALA A 17 -11.36 -21.26 -45.54
CA ALA A 17 -12.49 -20.66 -44.85
C ALA A 17 -13.21 -21.70 -44.00
N CYS A 18 -13.71 -21.33 -42.81
CA CYS A 18 -15.10 -21.51 -42.39
C CYS A 18 -15.36 -21.05 -40.97
N SER A 19 -16.46 -20.36 -40.88
CA SER A 19 -17.35 -20.02 -39.77
C SER A 19 -17.14 -18.69 -39.08
N ASP A 20 -18.18 -17.87 -39.23
CA ASP A 20 -18.48 -16.63 -38.58
C ASP A 20 -18.33 -16.68 -37.05
N ASP A 21 -17.49 -15.80 -36.55
CA ASP A 21 -17.73 -15.06 -35.35
C ASP A 21 -16.97 -13.73 -35.48
N SER A 22 -17.72 -12.65 -35.70
CA SER A 22 -17.21 -11.31 -36.01
C SER A 22 -16.75 -10.60 -34.74
N GLU A 23 -15.62 -11.00 -34.20
CA GLU A 23 -14.79 -10.11 -33.38
C GLU A 23 -13.69 -9.55 -34.28
N GLY A 24 -13.71 -8.24 -34.49
CA GLY A 24 -12.65 -7.53 -35.22
C GLY A 24 -11.30 -7.72 -34.48
N PRO A 25 -10.16 -7.53 -35.18
CA PRO A 25 -8.85 -7.68 -34.57
C PRO A 25 -8.74 -6.74 -33.37
N LYS A 26 -8.51 -7.31 -32.16
CA LYS A 26 -8.24 -6.55 -30.95
C LYS A 26 -7.06 -5.61 -31.22
N LYS A 27 -7.21 -4.34 -30.89
CA LYS A 27 -6.09 -3.39 -30.94
C LYS A 27 -5.02 -3.86 -29.94
N GLU A 28 -3.75 -3.88 -30.35
CA GLU A 28 -2.64 -4.13 -29.45
C GLU A 28 -2.74 -3.15 -28.27
N GLY A 29 -2.94 -3.67 -27.05
CA GLY A 29 -3.06 -2.90 -25.81
C GLY A 29 -4.40 -2.99 -25.08
N GLU A 30 -5.48 -3.54 -25.67
CA GLU A 30 -6.74 -3.75 -24.94
C GLU A 30 -6.63 -5.01 -24.06
N SER A 31 -6.61 -4.81 -22.73
CA SER A 31 -6.80 -5.90 -21.77
C SER A 31 -8.26 -6.37 -21.81
N ASP A 32 -8.49 -7.68 -21.68
CA ASP A 32 -9.86 -8.20 -21.55
C ASP A 32 -10.58 -7.52 -20.37
N PRO A 33 -11.89 -7.20 -20.52
CA PRO A 33 -12.65 -6.61 -19.43
C PRO A 33 -12.62 -7.48 -18.19
N VAL A 34 -12.41 -6.88 -17.03
CA VAL A 34 -12.40 -7.56 -15.74
C VAL A 34 -13.41 -6.93 -14.79
N THR A 35 -14.08 -7.76 -14.00
CA THR A 35 -14.96 -7.32 -12.92
C THR A 35 -14.32 -7.67 -11.58
N LEU A 36 -14.10 -6.65 -10.76
CA LEU A 36 -13.59 -6.77 -9.41
C LEU A 36 -14.71 -6.52 -8.40
N THR A 37 -14.55 -7.02 -7.19
CA THR A 37 -15.52 -6.81 -6.11
C THR A 37 -14.80 -6.22 -4.90
N LEU A 38 -15.29 -5.08 -4.41
CA LEU A 38 -14.88 -4.51 -3.12
C LEU A 38 -15.64 -5.19 -1.98
N SER A 39 -15.01 -5.26 -0.82
CA SER A 39 -15.64 -5.73 0.43
C SER A 39 -16.74 -4.78 0.90
N ASP A 40 -16.69 -3.52 0.49
CA ASP A 40 -17.69 -2.51 0.79
C ASP A 40 -18.59 -2.22 -0.43
N PRO A 41 -19.85 -2.69 -0.40
CA PRO A 41 -20.79 -2.43 -1.51
C PRO A 41 -21.19 -0.95 -1.61
N ASN A 42 -20.95 -0.14 -0.56
CA ASN A 42 -21.26 1.28 -0.52
C ASN A 42 -20.01 2.16 -0.71
N ALA A 43 -18.90 1.58 -1.17
CA ALA A 43 -17.67 2.32 -1.41
C ALA A 43 -17.91 3.55 -2.29
N THR A 44 -17.24 4.69 -1.97
CA THR A 44 -17.36 5.91 -2.77
C THR A 44 -16.90 5.68 -4.21
N GLU A 45 -17.36 6.50 -5.14
CA GLU A 45 -16.94 6.38 -6.55
C GLU A 45 -15.43 6.58 -6.72
N GLU A 46 -14.82 7.46 -5.90
CA GLU A 46 -13.37 7.65 -5.87
C GLU A 46 -12.64 6.40 -5.36
N THR A 47 -13.22 5.68 -4.38
CA THR A 47 -12.66 4.42 -3.86
C THR A 47 -12.72 3.31 -4.91
N LYS A 48 -13.84 3.19 -5.61
CA LYS A 48 -14.00 2.24 -6.73
C LYS A 48 -13.05 2.57 -7.88
N ALA A 49 -12.91 3.86 -8.20
CA ALA A 49 -11.99 4.33 -9.24
C ALA A 49 -10.55 4.00 -8.88
N LEU A 50 -10.10 4.33 -7.66
CA LEU A 50 -8.77 3.95 -7.17
C LEU A 50 -8.56 2.45 -7.27
N TYR A 51 -9.52 1.64 -6.83
CA TYR A 51 -9.42 0.18 -6.85
C TYR A 51 -9.25 -0.37 -8.26
N SER A 52 -9.99 0.18 -9.24
CA SER A 52 -9.85 -0.18 -10.66
C SER A 52 -8.46 0.16 -11.21
N ASN A 53 -7.93 1.34 -10.85
CA ASN A 53 -6.60 1.78 -11.28
C ASN A 53 -5.47 0.98 -10.63
N LEU A 54 -5.62 0.59 -9.35
CA LEU A 54 -4.66 -0.32 -8.69
C LEU A 54 -4.55 -1.66 -9.42
N TRP A 55 -5.64 -2.18 -9.95
CA TRP A 55 -5.62 -3.38 -10.79
C TRP A 55 -4.96 -3.13 -12.14
N ALA A 56 -5.34 -2.06 -12.82
CA ALA A 56 -4.87 -1.77 -14.16
C ALA A 56 -3.37 -1.48 -14.22
N ILE A 57 -2.83 -0.74 -13.23
CA ILE A 57 -1.43 -0.31 -13.22
C ILE A 57 -0.43 -1.46 -13.05
N GLN A 58 -0.81 -2.54 -12.34
CA GLN A 58 0.09 -3.69 -12.11
C GLN A 58 0.52 -4.44 -13.37
N SER A 59 -0.14 -4.25 -14.49
CA SER A 59 0.27 -4.82 -15.77
C SER A 59 1.26 -3.93 -16.55
N LYS A 60 1.40 -2.68 -16.12
CA LYS A 60 2.23 -1.66 -16.80
C LYS A 60 3.55 -1.42 -16.07
N GLY A 61 3.54 -1.50 -14.74
CA GLY A 61 4.69 -1.24 -13.88
C GLY A 61 4.26 -1.15 -12.43
N PHE A 62 5.00 -0.41 -11.63
CA PHE A 62 4.75 -0.23 -10.21
C PHE A 62 4.89 1.24 -9.80
N MET A 63 4.06 1.66 -8.85
CA MET A 63 4.15 2.96 -8.20
C MET A 63 5.23 2.92 -7.12
N PHE A 64 6.13 3.89 -7.10
CA PHE A 64 7.05 4.09 -5.99
C PHE A 64 6.35 4.84 -4.85
N GLY A 65 6.48 4.34 -3.63
CA GLY A 65 5.95 4.94 -2.41
C GLY A 65 7.01 5.14 -1.33
N HIS A 66 6.77 6.12 -0.46
CA HIS A 66 7.63 6.41 0.66
C HIS A 66 6.77 6.79 1.88
N HIS A 67 7.07 6.16 3.03
CA HIS A 67 6.34 6.39 4.27
C HIS A 67 6.72 7.74 4.87
N ASP A 68 5.70 8.54 5.24
CA ASP A 68 5.81 9.88 5.83
C ASP A 68 6.56 10.95 4.99
N ASP A 69 6.82 10.71 3.71
CA ASP A 69 7.66 11.56 2.84
C ASP A 69 7.18 13.02 2.70
N LEU A 70 5.89 13.32 2.98
CA LEU A 70 5.36 14.68 2.97
C LEU A 70 5.35 15.34 4.36
N MET A 71 5.55 14.56 5.41
CA MET A 71 5.49 15.03 6.79
C MET A 71 6.87 15.45 7.30
N TYR A 72 7.86 14.64 7.01
CA TYR A 72 9.27 14.91 7.33
C TYR A 72 10.20 14.11 6.42
N GLY A 73 11.43 14.57 6.28
CA GLY A 73 12.52 13.86 5.66
C GLY A 73 13.70 13.74 6.60
N ARG A 74 14.84 13.37 6.04
CA ARG A 74 16.06 13.13 6.82
C ARG A 74 16.48 14.33 7.69
N THR A 75 16.38 15.57 7.16
CA THR A 75 16.87 16.78 7.83
C THR A 75 15.82 17.89 7.97
N TRP A 76 14.57 17.61 7.67
CA TRP A 76 13.49 18.60 7.72
C TRP A 76 12.21 17.98 8.32
N TYR A 77 11.36 18.83 8.92
CA TYR A 77 10.08 18.46 9.53
C TYR A 77 9.01 19.51 9.23
N GLY A 78 7.82 19.07 8.85
CA GLY A 78 6.63 19.90 8.68
C GLY A 78 6.71 20.95 7.57
N THR A 79 7.71 20.89 6.70
CA THR A 79 7.89 21.84 5.60
C THR A 79 6.82 21.61 4.52
N GLU A 80 6.07 22.64 4.18
CA GLU A 80 5.08 22.57 3.11
C GLU A 80 5.72 22.23 1.76
N GLY A 81 5.19 21.24 1.06
CA GLY A 81 5.73 20.73 -0.19
C GLY A 81 7.08 20.01 -0.04
N GLY A 82 7.53 19.73 1.19
CA GLY A 82 8.73 18.95 1.46
C GLY A 82 8.57 17.49 1.02
N SER A 83 9.66 16.89 0.52
CA SER A 83 9.77 15.48 0.16
C SER A 83 11.23 15.15 -0.11
N ASP A 84 11.77 14.13 0.56
CA ASP A 84 13.11 13.63 0.27
C ASP A 84 13.17 13.03 -1.15
N THR A 85 12.13 12.32 -1.56
CA THR A 85 12.00 11.76 -2.91
C THR A 85 12.10 12.87 -3.96
N LYS A 86 11.27 13.91 -3.83
CA LYS A 86 11.27 15.05 -4.77
C LYS A 86 12.58 15.80 -4.77
N ALA A 87 13.20 15.99 -3.62
CA ALA A 87 14.48 16.69 -3.51
C ALA A 87 15.60 15.97 -4.28
N VAL A 88 15.48 14.64 -4.48
CA VAL A 88 16.47 13.83 -5.21
C VAL A 88 16.12 13.70 -6.69
N CYS A 89 14.88 13.40 -7.07
CA CYS A 89 14.54 13.11 -8.47
C CYS A 89 13.70 14.20 -9.17
N GLY A 90 13.23 15.19 -8.44
CA GLY A 90 12.42 16.28 -8.99
C GLY A 90 10.91 16.04 -8.97
N ASP A 91 10.46 14.83 -8.58
CA ASP A 91 9.07 14.44 -8.51
C ASP A 91 8.71 13.80 -7.17
N TYR A 92 7.44 13.87 -6.78
CA TYR A 92 6.93 13.23 -5.57
C TYR A 92 6.80 11.71 -5.76
N PRO A 93 6.79 10.91 -4.67
CA PRO A 93 6.41 9.51 -4.79
C PRO A 93 4.97 9.40 -5.31
N ALA A 94 4.66 8.31 -6.00
CA ALA A 94 3.29 8.02 -6.45
C ALA A 94 2.36 7.61 -5.30
N VAL A 95 2.93 7.05 -4.23
CA VAL A 95 2.20 6.58 -3.06
C VAL A 95 2.71 7.28 -1.80
N TYR A 96 1.80 7.93 -1.08
CA TYR A 96 2.05 8.46 0.26
C TYR A 96 1.56 7.44 1.28
N SER A 97 2.48 6.90 2.07
CA SER A 97 2.20 6.00 3.18
C SER A 97 2.29 6.76 4.51
N PHE A 98 1.40 6.46 5.45
CA PHE A 98 1.39 7.08 6.77
C PHE A 98 0.85 6.14 7.83
N ASP A 99 1.06 6.47 9.12
CA ASP A 99 0.50 5.72 10.24
C ASP A 99 -0.73 6.45 10.81
N CYS A 100 -1.89 5.79 10.77
CA CYS A 100 -3.11 6.38 11.32
C CYS A 100 -3.27 6.14 12.83
N ALA A 101 -2.45 5.29 13.48
CA ALA A 101 -2.50 5.10 14.94
C ALA A 101 -2.27 6.41 15.69
N GLU A 102 -1.42 7.27 15.15
CA GLU A 102 -1.10 8.56 15.73
C GLU A 102 -2.28 9.55 15.75
N HIS A 103 -3.37 9.25 15.02
CA HIS A 103 -4.60 10.04 15.05
C HIS A 103 -5.62 9.58 16.09
N ILE A 104 -5.56 8.33 16.49
CA ILE A 104 -6.63 7.69 17.27
C ILE A 104 -6.26 7.39 18.73
N ASP A 105 -4.98 7.21 19.00
CA ASP A 105 -4.45 7.03 20.34
C ASP A 105 -4.58 8.32 21.16
N ALA A 106 -5.03 8.20 22.39
CA ALA A 106 -5.20 9.34 23.28
C ALA A 106 -3.91 10.13 23.57
N ARG A 107 -2.73 9.45 23.50
CA ARG A 107 -1.43 10.10 23.69
C ARG A 107 -1.05 10.97 22.50
N HIS A 108 -1.31 10.48 21.31
CA HIS A 108 -1.03 11.20 20.05
C HIS A 108 -2.14 12.19 19.71
N ALA A 109 -3.41 11.86 20.02
CA ALA A 109 -4.54 12.77 19.86
C ALA A 109 -4.47 14.03 20.72
N SER A 110 -3.56 14.09 21.69
CA SER A 110 -3.31 15.27 22.52
C SER A 110 -2.44 16.35 21.87
N ASP A 111 -1.84 16.06 20.70
CA ASP A 111 -1.03 17.03 19.93
C ASP A 111 -1.80 17.48 18.66
N PRO A 112 -2.59 18.56 18.75
CA PRO A 112 -3.41 19.03 17.63
C PRO A 112 -2.57 19.55 16.46
N ASP A 113 -1.37 20.06 16.68
CA ASP A 113 -0.51 20.58 15.63
C ASP A 113 0.09 19.44 14.79
N ALA A 114 0.55 18.37 15.45
CA ALA A 114 1.02 17.17 14.77
C ALA A 114 -0.12 16.48 13.99
N GLN A 115 -1.33 16.47 14.54
CA GLN A 115 -2.52 15.95 13.84
C GLN A 115 -2.89 16.78 12.62
N ALA A 116 -2.91 18.11 12.76
CA ALA A 116 -3.18 19.01 11.66
C ALA A 116 -2.15 18.84 10.53
N LEU A 117 -0.87 18.66 10.89
CA LEU A 117 0.20 18.39 9.93
C LEU A 117 -0.06 17.09 9.14
N ARG A 118 -0.37 15.98 9.81
CA ARG A 118 -0.66 14.69 9.16
C ARG A 118 -1.84 14.76 8.20
N LEU A 119 -2.94 15.37 8.65
CA LEU A 119 -4.13 15.57 7.80
C LEU A 119 -3.84 16.49 6.60
N ARG A 120 -3.00 17.51 6.79
CA ARG A 120 -2.52 18.35 5.68
C ARG A 120 -1.76 17.51 4.67
N CYS A 121 -0.79 16.69 5.10
CA CYS A 121 -0.02 15.83 4.21
C CYS A 121 -0.90 14.86 3.42
N CYS A 122 -1.92 14.27 4.05
CA CYS A 122 -2.89 13.42 3.35
C CYS A 122 -3.66 14.18 2.27
N ARG A 123 -4.13 15.41 2.56
CA ARG A 123 -4.82 16.26 1.57
C ARG A 123 -3.90 16.67 0.45
N GLU A 124 -2.68 17.11 0.76
CA GLU A 124 -1.67 17.47 -0.24
C GLU A 124 -1.31 16.29 -1.15
N ALA A 125 -1.22 15.07 -0.62
CA ALA A 125 -1.00 13.87 -1.41
C ALA A 125 -2.15 13.64 -2.41
N TYR A 126 -3.39 13.63 -1.93
CA TYR A 126 -4.57 13.45 -2.77
C TYR A 126 -4.70 14.55 -3.84
N ASP A 127 -4.56 15.81 -3.46
CA ASP A 127 -4.66 16.95 -4.36
C ASP A 127 -3.58 16.98 -5.44
N ARG A 128 -2.46 16.25 -5.24
CA ARG A 128 -1.43 15.99 -6.26
C ARG A 128 -1.72 14.77 -7.13
N GLY A 129 -2.78 14.00 -6.84
CA GLY A 129 -3.10 12.75 -7.53
C GLY A 129 -2.36 11.52 -7.00
N MET A 130 -1.65 11.63 -5.86
CA MET A 130 -0.97 10.50 -5.23
C MET A 130 -1.97 9.52 -4.61
N VAL A 131 -1.59 8.25 -4.52
CA VAL A 131 -2.34 7.21 -3.81
C VAL A 131 -1.97 7.22 -2.33
N LEU A 132 -2.96 7.07 -1.44
CA LEU A 132 -2.75 7.00 0.00
C LEU A 132 -2.84 5.56 0.51
N THR A 133 -1.87 5.15 1.34
CA THR A 133 -1.93 3.90 2.10
C THR A 133 -1.59 4.16 3.56
N SER A 134 -2.24 3.45 4.47
CA SER A 134 -2.00 3.62 5.90
C SER A 134 -1.86 2.29 6.61
N CYS A 135 -0.78 2.14 7.40
CA CYS A 135 -0.71 1.13 8.45
C CYS A 135 -1.33 1.67 9.76
N ILE A 136 -1.37 0.83 10.77
CA ILE A 136 -1.80 1.21 12.11
C ILE A 136 -0.97 0.48 13.18
N HIS A 137 -0.03 1.18 13.79
CA HIS A 137 0.69 0.70 14.99
C HIS A 137 -0.11 1.02 16.26
N ILE A 138 -1.31 0.48 16.31
CA ILE A 138 -2.26 0.75 17.40
C ILE A 138 -1.76 0.19 18.74
N ASN A 139 -1.82 1.01 19.78
CA ASN A 139 -1.45 0.62 21.14
C ASN A 139 -2.26 -0.59 21.63
N ASN A 140 -1.77 -1.23 22.71
CA ASN A 140 -2.47 -2.36 23.32
C ASN A 140 -3.63 -1.84 24.19
N PRO A 141 -4.91 -2.09 23.83
CA PRO A 141 -6.05 -1.53 24.56
C PRO A 141 -6.34 -2.24 25.89
N LEU A 142 -5.73 -3.41 26.12
CA LEU A 142 -5.88 -4.16 27.37
C LEU A 142 -4.88 -3.70 28.44
N THR A 143 -3.62 -3.53 28.03
CA THR A 143 -2.52 -3.24 28.96
C THR A 143 -2.19 -1.75 29.04
N GLY A 144 -2.55 -0.97 28.01
CA GLY A 144 -2.13 0.41 27.84
C GLY A 144 -0.69 0.57 27.35
N GLY A 145 -0.02 -0.52 26.96
CA GLY A 145 1.28 -0.53 26.31
C GLY A 145 1.20 -0.11 24.84
N ASP A 146 2.33 -0.12 24.14
CA ASP A 146 2.40 0.19 22.72
C ASP A 146 1.99 -1.00 21.82
N SER A 147 2.16 -0.88 20.53
CA SER A 147 1.85 -1.93 19.54
C SER A 147 2.72 -3.17 19.69
N TRP A 148 3.92 -3.04 20.25
CA TRP A 148 4.87 -4.13 20.52
C TRP A 148 4.69 -4.77 21.90
N ASP A 149 3.74 -4.29 22.72
CA ASP A 149 3.41 -4.94 23.98
C ASP A 149 2.67 -6.27 23.76
N ASN A 150 3.46 -7.32 23.56
CA ASN A 150 3.02 -8.71 23.38
C ASN A 150 2.98 -9.50 24.70
N SER A 151 2.89 -8.83 25.85
CA SER A 151 2.89 -9.45 27.19
C SER A 151 1.62 -10.23 27.50
N SER A 152 0.54 -10.07 26.69
CA SER A 152 -0.73 -10.76 26.90
C SER A 152 -1.26 -11.36 25.59
N ASN A 153 -1.71 -12.59 25.67
CA ASN A 153 -2.44 -13.29 24.60
C ASN A 153 -3.97 -13.14 24.71
N ARG A 154 -4.46 -12.25 25.59
CA ARG A 154 -5.89 -12.05 25.81
C ARG A 154 -6.46 -10.83 25.10
N VAL A 155 -5.63 -10.02 24.48
CA VAL A 155 -6.04 -8.71 23.93
C VAL A 155 -7.17 -8.87 22.92
N ALA A 156 -7.00 -9.73 21.93
CA ALA A 156 -8.02 -9.97 20.91
C ALA A 156 -9.32 -10.54 21.51
N ALA A 157 -9.23 -11.50 22.43
CA ALA A 157 -10.39 -12.08 23.11
C ALA A 157 -11.16 -11.02 23.92
N GLU A 158 -10.46 -10.12 24.61
CA GLU A 158 -11.08 -9.05 25.40
C GLU A 158 -11.71 -7.97 24.49
N ILE A 159 -11.10 -7.66 23.34
CA ILE A 159 -11.72 -6.78 22.32
C ILE A 159 -13.02 -7.41 21.81
N LEU A 160 -13.03 -8.70 21.55
CA LEU A 160 -14.19 -9.42 21.00
C LEU A 160 -15.29 -9.71 22.06
N THR A 161 -14.98 -9.53 23.35
CA THR A 161 -15.96 -9.67 24.43
C THR A 161 -16.77 -8.38 24.57
N GLU A 162 -18.02 -8.42 24.05
CA GLU A 162 -18.92 -7.27 24.05
C GLU A 162 -19.13 -6.70 25.46
N GLY A 163 -18.92 -5.39 25.60
CA GLY A 163 -19.07 -4.66 26.86
C GLY A 163 -17.90 -4.79 27.84
N SER A 164 -16.81 -5.48 27.48
CA SER A 164 -15.57 -5.44 28.28
C SER A 164 -14.95 -4.03 28.27
N ALA A 165 -14.06 -3.71 29.22
CA ALA A 165 -13.35 -2.44 29.20
C ALA A 165 -12.51 -2.29 27.92
N THR A 166 -11.81 -3.35 27.53
CA THR A 166 -10.97 -3.39 26.32
C THR A 166 -11.79 -3.20 25.03
N ASN A 167 -12.99 -3.82 24.95
CA ASN A 167 -13.91 -3.64 23.82
C ASN A 167 -14.35 -2.18 23.69
N ARG A 168 -14.71 -1.52 24.81
CA ARG A 168 -15.09 -0.10 24.80
C ARG A 168 -13.95 0.79 24.37
N THR A 169 -12.76 0.62 24.93
CA THR A 169 -11.55 1.38 24.54
C THR A 169 -11.25 1.21 23.04
N PHE A 170 -11.29 -0.02 22.55
CA PHE A 170 -11.00 -0.27 21.13
C PHE A 170 -12.06 0.35 20.21
N LYS A 171 -13.35 0.28 20.57
CA LYS A 171 -14.43 0.96 19.85
C LYS A 171 -14.26 2.49 19.86
N GLU A 172 -13.86 3.09 20.96
CA GLU A 172 -13.57 4.53 21.03
C GLU A 172 -12.44 4.94 20.07
N TRP A 173 -11.43 4.09 19.90
CA TRP A 173 -10.36 4.34 18.93
C TRP A 173 -10.85 4.21 17.49
N LEU A 174 -11.66 3.21 17.21
CA LEU A 174 -12.30 3.06 15.89
C LEU A 174 -13.28 4.21 15.59
N ASP A 175 -13.95 4.77 16.61
CA ASP A 175 -14.80 5.95 16.45
C ASP A 175 -13.99 7.17 16.00
N ARG A 176 -12.83 7.41 16.62
CA ARG A 176 -11.92 8.48 16.19
C ARG A 176 -11.38 8.27 14.78
N LEU A 177 -11.05 7.04 14.43
CA LEU A 177 -10.62 6.71 13.07
C LEU A 177 -11.73 6.96 12.05
N ALA A 178 -12.97 6.61 12.39
CA ALA A 178 -14.13 6.88 11.55
C ALA A 178 -14.38 8.39 11.38
N ASP A 179 -14.25 9.16 12.46
CA ASP A 179 -14.39 10.63 12.40
C ASP A 179 -13.32 11.24 11.47
N ILE A 180 -12.09 10.75 11.54
CA ILE A 180 -11.02 11.18 10.63
C ILE A 180 -11.38 10.81 9.18
N ALA A 181 -11.77 9.58 8.91
CA ALA A 181 -12.11 9.11 7.57
C ALA A 181 -13.26 9.93 6.94
N HIS A 182 -14.29 10.28 7.72
CA HIS A 182 -15.41 11.11 7.27
C HIS A 182 -15.03 12.57 6.97
N ASN A 183 -13.99 13.08 7.63
CA ASN A 183 -13.51 14.44 7.49
C ASN A 183 -12.28 14.59 6.59
N LEU A 184 -11.70 13.48 6.15
CA LEU A 184 -10.56 13.49 5.25
C LEU A 184 -11.03 13.73 3.81
N ARG A 185 -10.98 14.99 3.38
CA ARG A 185 -11.46 15.44 2.08
C ARG A 185 -10.38 16.22 1.34
N GLY A 186 -10.33 16.00 0.02
CA GLY A 186 -9.54 16.82 -0.89
C GLY A 186 -10.05 18.22 -1.07
N SER A 187 -9.35 19.04 -1.81
CA SER A 187 -9.74 20.39 -2.18
C SER A 187 -11.04 20.43 -3.01
N ASP A 188 -11.35 19.34 -3.70
CA ASP A 188 -12.59 19.12 -4.45
C ASP A 188 -13.81 18.78 -3.56
N GLY A 189 -13.59 18.61 -2.26
CA GLY A 189 -14.62 18.26 -1.27
C GLY A 189 -14.96 16.77 -1.20
N LYS A 190 -14.35 15.91 -2.04
CA LYS A 190 -14.57 14.48 -2.07
C LYS A 190 -13.81 13.77 -0.93
N LEU A 191 -14.35 12.64 -0.47
CA LEU A 191 -13.67 11.80 0.50
C LEU A 191 -12.43 11.18 -0.13
N ILE A 192 -11.31 11.24 0.57
CA ILE A 192 -10.04 10.70 0.12
C ILE A 192 -10.03 9.17 0.36
N PRO A 193 -9.87 8.35 -0.69
CA PRO A 193 -9.70 6.92 -0.52
C PRO A 193 -8.36 6.59 0.14
N VAL A 194 -8.37 5.60 1.04
CA VAL A 194 -7.17 5.12 1.73
C VAL A 194 -7.09 3.60 1.67
N ILE A 195 -5.95 3.06 1.23
CA ILE A 195 -5.63 1.64 1.37
C ILE A 195 -5.26 1.42 2.83
N PHE A 196 -6.23 0.94 3.63
CA PHE A 196 -6.11 0.79 5.07
C PHE A 196 -5.65 -0.61 5.45
N ARG A 197 -4.54 -0.72 6.18
CA ARG A 197 -3.88 -1.96 6.57
C ARG A 197 -3.93 -2.17 8.09
N PRO A 198 -5.08 -2.60 8.65
CA PRO A 198 -5.15 -2.95 10.07
C PRO A 198 -4.34 -4.22 10.33
N PHE A 199 -3.69 -4.28 11.51
CA PHE A 199 -2.99 -5.47 11.97
C PHE A 199 -1.97 -6.03 10.96
N HIS A 200 -1.22 -5.14 10.29
CA HIS A 200 -0.15 -5.53 9.36
C HIS A 200 0.90 -6.41 10.05
N GLU A 201 1.70 -7.12 9.28
CA GLU A 201 2.72 -8.04 9.80
C GLU A 201 2.21 -9.11 10.79
N HIS A 202 0.96 -9.53 10.68
CA HIS A 202 0.29 -10.44 11.61
C HIS A 202 0.91 -11.85 11.69
N THR A 203 1.82 -12.18 10.80
CA THR A 203 2.54 -13.46 10.75
C THR A 203 3.72 -13.54 11.72
N GLN A 204 4.14 -12.42 12.27
CA GLN A 204 5.28 -12.30 13.19
C GLN A 204 4.85 -12.37 14.69
N THR A 205 5.79 -12.16 15.62
CA THR A 205 5.59 -12.42 17.05
C THR A 205 5.76 -11.19 17.96
N TRP A 206 6.02 -10.00 17.41
CA TRP A 206 6.35 -8.81 18.19
C TRP A 206 5.19 -7.87 18.51
N SER A 207 4.05 -7.99 17.83
CA SER A 207 2.87 -7.17 18.16
C SER A 207 1.81 -7.96 18.94
N TRP A 208 0.94 -7.25 19.65
CA TRP A 208 -0.16 -7.87 20.39
C TRP A 208 -1.19 -8.57 19.50
N TRP A 209 -1.23 -8.25 18.18
CA TRP A 209 -2.06 -8.95 17.17
C TRP A 209 -1.29 -10.04 16.43
N GLY A 210 -0.02 -10.20 16.71
CA GLY A 210 0.87 -11.14 16.02
C GLY A 210 0.59 -12.62 16.36
N ALA A 211 1.34 -13.50 15.71
CA ALA A 211 1.15 -14.94 15.80
C ALA A 211 1.42 -15.54 17.20
N SER A 212 2.15 -14.85 18.05
CA SER A 212 2.38 -15.27 19.46
C SER A 212 1.26 -14.90 20.41
N CYS A 213 0.44 -13.88 20.07
CA CYS A 213 -0.57 -13.33 20.97
C CYS A 213 -2.00 -13.63 20.56
N THR A 214 -2.22 -14.11 19.33
CA THR A 214 -3.54 -14.44 18.82
C THR A 214 -3.54 -15.80 18.13
N THR A 215 -4.61 -16.56 18.32
CA THR A 215 -4.91 -17.71 17.47
C THR A 215 -5.36 -17.26 16.08
N THR A 216 -5.40 -18.18 15.12
CA THR A 216 -5.96 -17.87 13.78
C THR A 216 -7.40 -17.39 13.85
N GLU A 217 -8.23 -18.03 14.68
CA GLU A 217 -9.64 -17.67 14.86
C GLU A 217 -9.79 -16.27 15.49
N GLU A 218 -9.04 -15.96 16.53
CA GLU A 218 -9.05 -14.65 17.19
C GLU A 218 -8.63 -13.54 16.24
N PHE A 219 -7.56 -13.76 15.44
CA PHE A 219 -7.13 -12.77 14.44
C PHE A 219 -8.19 -12.53 13.38
N VAL A 220 -8.75 -13.61 12.81
CA VAL A 220 -9.80 -13.52 11.79
C VAL A 220 -11.05 -12.81 12.34
N ASN A 221 -11.43 -13.09 13.57
CA ASN A 221 -12.59 -12.44 14.20
C ASN A 221 -12.28 -10.97 14.54
N LEU A 222 -11.07 -10.64 14.98
CA LEU A 222 -10.64 -9.27 15.22
C LEU A 222 -10.64 -8.45 13.91
N TRP A 223 -10.14 -9.02 12.81
CA TRP A 223 -10.21 -8.42 11.49
C TRP A 223 -11.65 -8.11 11.08
N LYS A 224 -12.51 -9.13 11.11
CA LYS A 224 -13.92 -8.99 10.76
C LYS A 224 -14.66 -7.99 11.64
N PHE A 225 -14.38 -8.00 12.93
CA PHE A 225 -14.93 -7.03 13.88
C PHE A 225 -14.56 -5.60 13.46
N THR A 226 -13.28 -5.36 13.16
CA THR A 226 -12.77 -4.02 12.79
C THR A 226 -13.39 -3.53 11.48
N VAL A 227 -13.37 -4.36 10.43
CA VAL A 227 -13.97 -4.02 9.14
C VAL A 227 -15.47 -3.77 9.28
N LYS A 228 -16.21 -4.67 9.95
CA LYS A 228 -17.65 -4.52 10.17
C LYS A 228 -17.98 -3.27 10.97
N TYR A 229 -17.19 -2.94 12.00
CA TYR A 229 -17.44 -1.77 12.81
C TYR A 229 -17.25 -0.49 12.02
N LEU A 230 -16.14 -0.35 11.28
CA LEU A 230 -15.87 0.83 10.46
C LEU A 230 -16.86 0.95 9.29
N ARG A 231 -17.04 -0.10 8.51
CA ARG A 231 -17.86 -0.12 7.30
C ARG A 231 -19.36 -0.06 7.62
N ASP A 232 -19.85 -1.03 8.43
CA ASP A 232 -21.29 -1.25 8.59
C ASP A 232 -21.88 -0.42 9.74
N THR A 233 -21.10 -0.17 10.82
CA THR A 233 -21.59 0.57 11.99
C THR A 233 -21.31 2.07 11.88
N LYS A 234 -20.12 2.43 11.39
CA LYS A 234 -19.69 3.83 11.29
C LYS A 234 -19.85 4.42 9.89
N GLY A 235 -20.13 3.63 8.86
CA GLY A 235 -20.36 4.13 7.50
C GLY A 235 -19.10 4.70 6.85
N VAL A 236 -17.93 4.13 7.15
CA VAL A 236 -16.66 4.50 6.50
C VAL A 236 -16.58 3.79 5.16
N HIS A 237 -16.78 4.51 4.07
CA HIS A 237 -16.91 3.98 2.72
C HIS A 237 -15.77 4.41 1.78
N ASN A 238 -14.71 4.98 2.33
CA ASN A 238 -13.51 5.42 1.60
C ASN A 238 -12.26 4.59 1.97
N PHE A 239 -12.43 3.40 2.57
CA PHE A 239 -11.32 2.50 2.84
C PHE A 239 -11.30 1.31 1.88
N ILE A 240 -10.09 0.95 1.41
CA ILE A 240 -9.76 -0.31 0.73
C ILE A 240 -9.01 -1.16 1.76
N TYR A 241 -9.62 -2.25 2.22
CA TYR A 241 -9.06 -3.07 3.31
C TYR A 241 -7.95 -3.97 2.81
N ALA A 242 -6.72 -3.72 3.25
CA ALA A 242 -5.52 -4.41 2.82
C ALA A 242 -4.96 -5.33 3.90
N ILE A 243 -4.79 -6.62 3.59
CA ILE A 243 -4.05 -7.55 4.45
C ILE A 243 -2.59 -7.61 4.00
N SER A 244 -1.65 -7.41 4.93
CA SER A 244 -0.21 -7.40 4.64
C SER A 244 0.58 -8.21 5.66
N PRO A 245 0.79 -9.52 5.40
CA PRO A 245 1.68 -10.34 6.21
C PRO A 245 3.14 -9.93 6.02
N GLN A 246 3.98 -10.16 7.07
CA GLN A 246 5.42 -10.04 6.92
C GLN A 246 6.02 -11.24 6.18
N MET A 247 6.91 -10.98 5.23
CA MET A 247 7.41 -11.95 4.26
C MET A 247 8.95 -11.84 4.05
N ASP A 248 9.74 -11.82 5.12
CA ASP A 248 11.20 -11.63 5.07
C ASP A 248 12.00 -12.87 4.62
N SER A 249 11.35 -14.02 4.50
CA SER A 249 11.91 -15.24 3.92
C SER A 249 11.12 -15.68 2.69
N ALA A 250 11.67 -16.60 1.90
CA ALA A 250 10.96 -17.12 0.73
C ALA A 250 9.64 -17.78 1.13
N LYS A 251 8.55 -17.34 0.51
CA LYS A 251 7.18 -17.72 0.83
C LYS A 251 6.47 -18.31 -0.38
N THR A 252 5.47 -19.12 -0.10
CA THR A 252 4.56 -19.74 -1.07
C THR A 252 3.24 -18.96 -1.14
N VAL A 253 2.37 -19.34 -2.07
CA VAL A 253 1.00 -18.83 -2.13
C VAL A 253 0.21 -19.14 -0.85
N ASP A 254 0.42 -20.32 -0.26
CA ASP A 254 -0.28 -20.75 0.94
C ASP A 254 0.10 -19.92 2.18
N ASP A 255 1.32 -19.40 2.23
CA ASP A 255 1.75 -18.50 3.31
C ASP A 255 0.94 -17.20 3.31
N PHE A 256 0.48 -16.70 2.16
CA PHE A 256 -0.40 -15.53 2.07
C PHE A 256 -1.83 -15.82 2.56
N TYR A 257 -2.25 -17.07 2.56
CA TYR A 257 -3.57 -17.47 3.09
C TYR A 257 -3.56 -17.77 4.59
N PHE A 258 -2.39 -17.71 5.24
CA PHE A 258 -2.33 -17.82 6.68
C PHE A 258 -3.16 -16.69 7.33
N ARG A 259 -4.15 -17.05 8.13
CA ARG A 259 -5.08 -16.12 8.78
C ARG A 259 -5.94 -15.29 7.80
N TRP A 260 -6.18 -15.80 6.60
CA TRP A 260 -7.04 -15.13 5.62
C TRP A 260 -8.48 -15.03 6.13
N PRO A 261 -9.07 -13.81 6.25
CA PRO A 261 -10.39 -13.64 6.87
C PRO A 261 -11.57 -13.99 5.95
N GLY A 262 -11.32 -14.25 4.69
CA GLY A 262 -12.32 -14.46 3.64
C GLY A 262 -12.24 -13.39 2.55
N ASP A 263 -12.61 -13.75 1.33
CA ASP A 263 -12.48 -12.87 0.16
C ASP A 263 -13.37 -11.63 0.25
N GLU A 264 -14.48 -11.74 0.98
CA GLU A 264 -15.45 -10.67 1.23
C GLU A 264 -15.00 -9.66 2.31
N TRP A 265 -13.83 -9.88 2.91
CA TRP A 265 -13.26 -9.04 3.99
C TRP A 265 -11.92 -8.40 3.64
N VAL A 266 -11.41 -8.67 2.44
CA VAL A 266 -10.11 -8.17 1.97
C VAL A 266 -10.27 -7.62 0.57
N ASP A 267 -9.71 -6.45 0.31
CA ASP A 267 -9.71 -5.82 -1.01
C ASP A 267 -8.33 -5.85 -1.65
N PHE A 268 -7.29 -5.68 -0.88
CA PHE A 268 -5.92 -5.54 -1.38
C PHE A 268 -5.00 -6.55 -0.70
N VAL A 269 -4.15 -7.20 -1.49
CA VAL A 269 -3.13 -8.12 -0.97
C VAL A 269 -1.79 -7.40 -0.88
N GLY A 270 -1.36 -7.08 0.33
CA GLY A 270 -0.07 -6.50 0.61
C GLY A 270 0.98 -7.53 1.01
N MET A 271 2.22 -7.13 1.06
CA MET A 271 3.28 -7.81 1.83
C MET A 271 4.26 -6.78 2.38
N ASP A 272 4.65 -6.97 3.63
CA ASP A 272 5.75 -6.25 4.26
C ASP A 272 6.97 -7.17 4.19
N CYS A 273 7.98 -6.78 3.40
CA CYS A 273 9.08 -7.66 3.00
C CYS A 273 10.42 -6.94 3.18
N TYR A 274 11.07 -7.19 4.32
CA TYR A 274 12.36 -6.64 4.67
C TYR A 274 13.49 -7.67 4.45
N GLN A 275 13.56 -8.19 3.24
CA GLN A 275 14.53 -9.23 2.82
C GLN A 275 15.99 -8.73 2.74
N GLY A 276 16.25 -7.47 3.04
CA GLY A 276 17.54 -6.84 2.83
C GLY A 276 17.87 -6.73 1.35
N ILE A 277 19.07 -7.21 0.97
CA ILE A 277 19.51 -7.27 -0.43
C ILE A 277 19.31 -8.66 -1.06
N ASN A 278 18.50 -9.52 -0.45
CA ASN A 278 18.27 -10.89 -0.95
C ASN A 278 17.19 -10.90 -2.05
N ASN A 279 17.60 -10.56 -3.26
CA ASN A 279 16.71 -10.53 -4.43
C ASN A 279 16.02 -11.87 -4.72
N ALA A 280 16.64 -13.00 -4.39
CA ALA A 280 16.03 -14.33 -4.61
C ALA A 280 14.78 -14.52 -3.74
N VAL A 281 14.82 -14.08 -2.48
CA VAL A 281 13.66 -14.05 -1.59
C VAL A 281 12.60 -13.09 -2.13
N PHE A 282 12.99 -11.87 -2.47
CA PHE A 282 12.06 -10.86 -2.96
C PHE A 282 11.33 -11.31 -4.22
N VAL A 283 12.07 -11.82 -5.23
CA VAL A 283 11.48 -12.35 -6.47
C VAL A 283 10.54 -13.52 -6.20
N THR A 284 10.88 -14.41 -5.25
CA THR A 284 10.02 -15.54 -4.87
C THR A 284 8.69 -15.03 -4.31
N ASN A 285 8.74 -14.05 -3.39
CA ASN A 285 7.56 -13.49 -2.75
C ASN A 285 6.72 -12.65 -3.73
N LEU A 286 7.35 -11.89 -4.64
CA LEU A 286 6.68 -11.17 -5.72
C LEU A 286 5.92 -12.12 -6.67
N LYS A 287 6.49 -13.29 -6.98
CA LYS A 287 5.79 -14.32 -7.77
C LYS A 287 4.60 -14.91 -7.01
N ALA A 288 4.74 -15.14 -5.71
CA ALA A 288 3.67 -15.70 -4.89
C ALA A 288 2.50 -14.70 -4.77
N ILE A 289 2.77 -13.44 -4.40
CA ILE A 289 1.72 -12.41 -4.25
C ILE A 289 0.99 -12.14 -5.58
N SER A 290 1.71 -12.13 -6.71
CA SER A 290 1.10 -11.97 -8.04
C SER A 290 0.11 -13.09 -8.37
N LYS A 291 0.42 -14.34 -7.96
CA LYS A 291 -0.49 -15.49 -8.12
C LYS A 291 -1.71 -15.35 -7.23
N VAL A 292 -1.56 -14.91 -5.98
CA VAL A 292 -2.68 -14.63 -5.07
C VAL A 292 -3.58 -13.55 -5.66
N SER A 293 -3.01 -12.44 -6.14
CA SER A 293 -3.74 -11.35 -6.79
C SER A 293 -4.61 -11.85 -7.94
N LEU A 294 -4.04 -12.63 -8.85
CA LEU A 294 -4.78 -13.19 -10.00
C LEU A 294 -5.86 -14.19 -9.56
N ALA A 295 -5.55 -15.07 -8.61
CA ALA A 295 -6.51 -16.07 -8.12
C ALA A 295 -7.70 -15.46 -7.39
N LYS A 296 -7.49 -14.34 -6.70
CA LYS A 296 -8.51 -13.64 -5.90
C LYS A 296 -9.15 -12.46 -6.63
N LEU A 297 -8.67 -12.09 -7.80
CA LEU A 297 -9.06 -10.86 -8.51
C LEU A 297 -8.97 -9.62 -7.61
N LYS A 298 -7.83 -9.48 -6.91
CA LYS A 298 -7.56 -8.36 -6.00
C LYS A 298 -6.23 -7.72 -6.37
N PRO A 299 -6.12 -6.39 -6.43
CA PRO A 299 -4.83 -5.74 -6.61
C PRO A 299 -3.88 -6.09 -5.46
N CYS A 300 -2.56 -6.04 -5.76
CA CYS A 300 -1.54 -6.37 -4.78
C CYS A 300 -0.34 -5.43 -4.87
N GLY A 301 0.49 -5.42 -3.82
CA GLY A 301 1.70 -4.61 -3.78
C GLY A 301 2.62 -4.94 -2.61
N VAL A 302 3.83 -4.41 -2.69
CA VAL A 302 4.78 -4.38 -1.56
C VAL A 302 4.45 -3.17 -0.72
N THR A 303 3.84 -3.41 0.43
CA THR A 303 3.29 -2.37 1.31
C THR A 303 4.31 -1.80 2.27
N GLU A 304 5.39 -2.56 2.54
CA GLU A 304 6.58 -2.07 3.21
C GLU A 304 7.82 -2.84 2.75
N THR A 305 8.93 -2.12 2.58
CA THR A 305 10.24 -2.69 2.33
C THR A 305 11.36 -1.70 2.67
N GLY A 306 12.60 -2.16 2.62
CA GLY A 306 13.78 -1.34 2.75
C GLY A 306 14.91 -2.06 3.47
N VAL A 307 16.03 -1.36 3.58
CA VAL A 307 17.18 -1.74 4.40
C VAL A 307 17.55 -0.55 5.26
N GLU A 308 17.49 -0.70 6.58
CA GLU A 308 17.86 0.37 7.48
C GLU A 308 19.32 0.78 7.29
N GLY A 309 19.54 2.07 7.09
CA GLY A 309 20.88 2.63 7.01
C GLY A 309 21.71 2.14 5.83
N PHE A 310 21.09 1.71 4.73
CA PHE A 310 21.81 1.19 3.58
C PHE A 310 22.76 2.25 2.96
N THR A 311 23.89 1.76 2.43
CA THR A 311 24.92 2.59 1.78
C THR A 311 25.26 2.12 0.37
N ALA A 312 24.60 1.06 -0.12
CA ALA A 312 24.81 0.54 -1.46
C ALA A 312 24.44 1.60 -2.51
N THR A 313 25.34 1.87 -3.43
CA THR A 313 25.20 2.92 -4.43
C THR A 313 24.32 2.52 -5.63
N ASP A 314 23.96 1.26 -5.77
CA ASP A 314 23.18 0.65 -6.84
C ASP A 314 21.90 -0.05 -6.34
N TYR A 315 21.48 0.27 -5.11
CA TYR A 315 20.36 -0.37 -4.41
C TYR A 315 19.05 -0.29 -5.20
N TRP A 316 18.73 0.85 -5.78
CA TRP A 316 17.44 1.09 -6.41
C TRP A 316 17.24 0.30 -7.70
N THR A 317 18.27 0.29 -8.56
CA THR A 317 18.20 -0.47 -9.82
C THR A 317 18.37 -1.96 -9.58
N THR A 318 19.20 -2.38 -8.62
CA THR A 318 19.55 -3.78 -8.38
C THR A 318 18.56 -4.50 -7.45
N ASN A 319 18.16 -3.84 -6.34
CA ASN A 319 17.38 -4.49 -5.28
C ASN A 319 15.89 -4.14 -5.29
N ILE A 320 15.49 -3.07 -5.97
CA ILE A 320 14.09 -2.66 -6.10
C ILE A 320 13.61 -2.84 -7.54
N HIS A 321 14.14 -2.11 -8.49
CA HIS A 321 13.63 -2.09 -9.86
C HIS A 321 13.76 -3.45 -10.57
N ALA A 322 14.95 -4.04 -10.58
CA ALA A 322 15.19 -5.29 -11.30
C ALA A 322 14.29 -6.45 -10.81
N PRO A 323 14.11 -6.69 -9.48
CA PRO A 323 13.16 -7.68 -8.99
C PRO A 323 11.69 -7.42 -9.38
N LEU A 324 11.27 -6.15 -9.44
CA LEU A 324 9.90 -5.75 -9.76
C LEU A 324 9.59 -5.80 -11.26
N THR A 325 10.61 -5.66 -12.10
CA THR A 325 10.43 -5.64 -13.57
C THR A 325 9.77 -6.93 -14.06
N GLY A 326 8.67 -6.78 -14.80
CA GLY A 326 7.87 -7.89 -15.31
C GLY A 326 7.06 -8.63 -14.24
N ARG A 327 6.91 -8.05 -13.05
CA ARG A 327 6.03 -8.57 -11.99
C ARG A 327 4.72 -7.79 -11.96
N ARG A 328 3.65 -8.49 -11.60
CA ARG A 328 2.32 -7.91 -11.50
C ARG A 328 2.09 -7.46 -10.06
N VAL A 329 2.52 -6.24 -9.74
CA VAL A 329 2.28 -5.56 -8.46
C VAL A 329 2.02 -4.08 -8.72
N SER A 330 1.12 -3.47 -7.97
CA SER A 330 0.73 -2.07 -8.19
C SER A 330 1.70 -1.07 -7.58
N MET A 331 2.39 -1.42 -6.49
CA MET A 331 3.25 -0.51 -5.76
C MET A 331 4.39 -1.22 -5.03
N VAL A 332 5.42 -0.44 -4.72
CA VAL A 332 6.46 -0.73 -3.72
C VAL A 332 6.62 0.49 -2.81
N VAL A 333 6.46 0.30 -1.50
CA VAL A 333 6.56 1.37 -0.51
C VAL A 333 7.78 1.13 0.36
N THR A 334 8.70 2.09 0.38
CA THR A 334 9.82 2.09 1.31
C THR A 334 9.41 2.69 2.65
N TRP A 335 10.01 2.14 3.74
CA TRP A 335 9.78 2.70 5.07
C TRP A 335 10.39 4.09 5.20
N ARG A 336 10.09 4.77 6.30
CA ARG A 336 10.39 6.18 6.55
C ARG A 336 11.88 6.52 6.66
N ASN A 337 12.21 7.76 6.39
CA ASN A 337 13.44 8.40 6.83
C ASN A 337 13.18 9.13 8.14
N LYS A 338 13.70 8.63 9.28
CA LYS A 338 13.52 9.33 10.56
C LYS A 338 14.20 10.70 10.49
N TYR A 339 13.49 11.73 10.92
CA TYR A 339 14.03 13.08 11.03
C TYR A 339 15.29 13.10 11.92
N ASP A 340 16.39 13.52 11.36
CA ASP A 340 17.66 13.68 12.04
C ASP A 340 18.41 14.89 11.45
N PRO A 341 18.31 16.08 12.09
CA PRO A 341 18.92 17.30 11.55
C PRO A 341 20.44 17.25 11.51
N MET A 342 21.07 16.32 12.22
CA MET A 342 22.53 16.12 12.23
C MET A 342 22.98 15.06 11.23
N GLU A 343 22.05 14.36 10.56
CA GLU A 343 22.34 13.24 9.64
C GLU A 343 23.20 12.11 10.28
N SER A 344 23.14 11.97 11.61
CA SER A 344 24.03 11.08 12.36
C SER A 344 23.42 9.71 12.64
N GLY A 345 22.11 9.56 12.50
CA GLY A 345 21.41 8.29 12.73
C GLY A 345 21.43 7.39 11.50
N THR A 346 20.97 6.15 11.69
CA THR A 346 20.86 5.13 10.63
C THR A 346 19.43 4.74 10.30
N HIS A 347 18.43 5.29 11.04
CA HIS A 347 17.03 4.94 10.80
C HIS A 347 16.48 5.70 9.58
N TYR A 348 16.94 5.27 8.41
CA TYR A 348 16.43 5.67 7.10
C TYR A 348 16.37 4.44 6.18
N PHE A 349 15.34 4.38 5.34
CA PHE A 349 15.04 3.26 4.45
C PHE A 349 14.87 3.69 3.00
N SER A 350 14.94 4.99 2.74
CA SER A 350 14.79 5.56 1.41
C SER A 350 15.90 6.58 1.11
N VAL A 351 15.89 7.09 -0.11
CA VAL A 351 16.83 8.13 -0.57
C VAL A 351 16.50 9.47 0.08
N PHE A 352 17.51 10.29 0.23
CA PHE A 352 17.43 11.70 0.66
C PHE A 352 18.62 12.47 0.07
N PRO A 353 18.61 13.82 0.02
CA PRO A 353 19.70 14.61 -0.49
C PRO A 353 21.04 14.31 0.23
N GLY A 354 22.07 13.98 -0.54
CA GLY A 354 23.38 13.57 -0.04
C GLY A 354 23.56 12.05 0.16
N HIS A 355 22.50 11.25 -0.04
CA HIS A 355 22.62 9.79 0.06
C HIS A 355 23.47 9.19 -1.07
N PRO A 356 24.38 8.23 -0.80
CA PRO A 356 25.26 7.65 -1.82
C PRO A 356 24.56 7.08 -3.05
N SER A 357 23.30 6.67 -2.91
CA SER A 357 22.50 6.05 -3.98
C SER A 357 21.65 7.02 -4.81
N GLU A 358 21.74 8.35 -4.60
CA GLU A 358 20.92 9.33 -5.33
C GLU A 358 20.92 9.12 -6.84
N ARG A 359 22.12 8.96 -7.42
CA ARG A 359 22.26 8.77 -8.87
C ARG A 359 21.57 7.51 -9.38
N ASP A 360 21.55 6.48 -8.56
CA ASP A 360 20.93 5.22 -8.91
C ASP A 360 19.40 5.29 -8.73
N PHE A 361 18.94 6.04 -7.73
CA PHE A 361 17.51 6.36 -7.60
C PHE A 361 16.96 7.09 -8.82
N VAL A 362 17.70 8.11 -9.31
CA VAL A 362 17.34 8.82 -10.55
C VAL A 362 17.34 7.89 -11.77
N LYS A 363 18.19 6.84 -11.83
CA LYS A 363 18.11 5.84 -12.90
C LYS A 363 16.83 5.02 -12.79
N MET A 364 16.41 4.63 -11.57
CA MET A 364 15.13 3.94 -11.36
C MET A 364 13.96 4.87 -11.72
N TYR A 365 13.98 6.12 -11.29
CA TYR A 365 12.99 7.13 -11.65
C TYR A 365 12.77 7.24 -13.15
N ASN A 366 13.82 7.18 -13.95
CA ASN A 366 13.76 7.30 -15.41
C ASN A 366 13.37 6.00 -16.15
N GLN A 367 12.93 4.94 -15.45
CA GLN A 367 12.44 3.71 -16.09
C GLN A 367 10.95 3.83 -16.42
N GLU A 368 10.56 3.41 -17.62
CA GLU A 368 9.18 3.50 -18.10
C GLU A 368 8.14 2.75 -17.26
N ASN A 369 8.58 1.75 -16.47
CA ASN A 369 7.74 0.92 -15.61
C ASN A 369 7.83 1.28 -14.12
N SER A 370 8.49 2.40 -13.79
CA SER A 370 8.61 2.95 -12.44
C SER A 370 7.83 4.26 -12.38
N PHE A 371 6.67 4.27 -11.74
CA PHE A 371 5.76 5.41 -11.73
C PHE A 371 5.94 6.26 -10.49
N PHE A 372 6.07 7.55 -10.72
CA PHE A 372 6.07 8.60 -9.71
C PHE A 372 4.81 9.46 -9.85
N CYS A 373 4.65 10.48 -9.04
CA CYS A 373 3.40 11.23 -8.98
C CYS A 373 2.98 11.80 -10.35
N SER A 374 3.92 12.38 -11.11
CA SER A 374 3.63 12.97 -12.42
C SER A 374 3.35 11.95 -13.53
N ASP A 375 3.66 10.68 -13.32
CA ASP A 375 3.42 9.58 -14.28
C ASP A 375 2.04 8.95 -14.12
N LEU A 376 1.34 9.26 -13.01
CA LEU A 376 0.05 8.64 -12.71
C LEU A 376 -1.04 9.15 -13.66
N PRO A 377 -1.93 8.25 -14.13
CA PRO A 377 -3.21 8.68 -14.64
C PRO A 377 -4.04 9.30 -13.51
N ASP A 378 -5.19 9.87 -13.84
CA ASP A 378 -6.16 10.21 -12.79
C ASP A 378 -6.61 8.94 -12.06
N MET A 379 -6.02 8.69 -10.90
CA MET A 379 -6.29 7.49 -10.09
C MET A 379 -7.71 7.47 -9.51
N TYR A 380 -8.42 8.57 -9.55
CA TYR A 380 -9.75 8.76 -8.99
C TYR A 380 -10.86 8.85 -10.05
N THR A 381 -10.50 8.57 -11.31
CA THR A 381 -11.42 8.29 -12.43
C THR A 381 -11.29 6.81 -12.80
N PRO A 382 -12.40 6.04 -13.01
CA PRO A 382 -12.34 4.62 -13.27
C PRO A 382 -11.42 4.23 -14.44
N ALA A 383 -10.62 3.19 -14.26
CA ALA A 383 -9.77 2.64 -15.31
C ALA A 383 -10.61 2.00 -16.42
N GLU A 384 -10.16 2.15 -17.66
CA GLU A 384 -10.78 1.48 -18.81
C GLU A 384 -10.77 -0.06 -18.64
N ASN A 385 -11.84 -0.73 -19.06
CA ASN A 385 -11.99 -2.19 -19.04
C ASN A 385 -11.94 -2.83 -17.63
N VAL A 386 -12.09 -2.05 -16.55
CA VAL A 386 -12.18 -2.55 -15.19
C VAL A 386 -13.47 -2.08 -14.52
N THR A 387 -14.38 -3.00 -14.27
CA THR A 387 -15.61 -2.73 -13.52
C THR A 387 -15.41 -3.08 -12.05
N VAL A 388 -15.90 -2.26 -11.13
CA VAL A 388 -15.85 -2.50 -9.68
C VAL A 388 -17.27 -2.53 -9.12
N LEU A 389 -17.61 -3.67 -8.49
CA LEU A 389 -18.90 -3.90 -7.85
C LEU A 389 -18.82 -3.68 -6.34
#